data_4a625524fcc459f7b9c62d51f7cf0f57
#
_entry.id   4a625524fcc459f7b9c62d51f7cf0f57
#
_cell.length_a   1.000
_cell.length_b   1.000
_cell.length_c   1.000
_cell.angle_alpha   90.00
_cell.angle_beta   90.00
_cell.angle_gamma   90.00
#
_symmetry.space_group_name_H-M   'P 1'
#
loop_
_entity.id
_entity.type
_entity.pdbx_description
1 polymer ?
#
loop_
_entity_poly.entity_id
_entity_poly.type
_entity_poly.pdbx_seq_one_letter_code
_entity_poly.pdbx_strand_id
1 'polypeptide(L)'
;NRATYDPAENMLGYSEDFSKWSIQPNTTVQVSQQEGDIMSPLFGDRTVRLITANQTESAVYQAFTGVANRQHVFSVYIKPGSVDNFRLRDLDGGSNPGHNISINLANNVQVFSDANNVNVGDYGVTELPNGWYRVFFRFTTGNYTNLSFNIRPTASQTGTFYLWGAQVELGSIPGRYIRTK
;
A
#
# COMPACT_ATOMS: atom_id res chain seq x y z
N ASN A 1 10.26 -26.09 -22.89
CA ASN A 1 10.24 -25.15 -21.80
C ASN A 1 8.79 -24.89 -21.40
N ARG A 2 8.30 -25.58 -20.38
CA ARG A 2 7.06 -25.21 -19.70
C ARG A 2 7.42 -23.97 -18.84
N ALA A 3 6.85 -22.83 -19.16
CA ALA A 3 6.80 -21.74 -18.21
C ALA A 3 6.09 -22.26 -16.94
N THR A 4 6.81 -22.39 -15.85
CA THR A 4 6.20 -22.63 -14.55
C THR A 4 5.38 -21.38 -14.22
N TYR A 5 4.08 -21.49 -14.37
CA TYR A 5 3.14 -20.46 -13.95
C TYR A 5 3.11 -20.53 -12.42
N ASP A 6 3.86 -19.64 -11.76
CA ASP A 6 3.67 -19.45 -10.33
C ASP A 6 2.26 -18.91 -10.14
N PRO A 7 1.41 -19.57 -9.36
CA PRO A 7 0.07 -19.08 -9.12
C PRO A 7 0.17 -17.69 -8.50
N ALA A 8 -0.65 -16.77 -8.98
CA ALA A 8 -0.74 -15.44 -8.38
C ALA A 8 -1.03 -15.58 -6.88
N GLU A 9 -0.19 -15.00 -6.06
CA GLU A 9 -0.26 -15.05 -4.61
C GLU A 9 -0.18 -13.63 -4.04
N ASN A 10 -1.02 -13.34 -3.04
CA ASN A 10 -0.84 -12.15 -2.23
C ASN A 10 0.06 -12.52 -1.04
N MET A 11 1.25 -11.95 -1.00
CA MET A 11 2.25 -12.19 0.05
C MET A 11 1.91 -11.55 1.40
N LEU A 12 0.91 -10.64 1.43
CA LEU A 12 0.42 -10.03 2.67
C LEU A 12 -0.67 -10.89 3.29
N GLY A 13 -0.63 -11.08 4.61
CA GLY A 13 -1.79 -11.51 5.38
C GLY A 13 -2.74 -10.34 5.64
N TYR A 14 -3.96 -10.64 6.07
CA TYR A 14 -4.91 -9.62 6.51
C TYR A 14 -5.08 -8.47 5.50
N SER A 15 -5.23 -8.79 4.24
CA SER A 15 -5.24 -7.81 3.13
C SER A 15 -6.33 -6.73 3.23
N GLU A 16 -7.36 -6.96 4.04
CA GLU A 16 -8.45 -6.01 4.31
C GLU A 16 -8.52 -5.60 5.78
N ASP A 17 -7.93 -6.37 6.68
CA ASP A 17 -7.99 -6.09 8.13
C ASP A 17 -6.74 -5.35 8.63
N PHE A 18 -6.64 -4.08 8.32
CA PHE A 18 -5.53 -3.22 8.77
C PHE A 18 -5.43 -3.06 10.29
N SER A 19 -6.41 -3.53 11.07
CA SER A 19 -6.30 -3.60 12.54
C SER A 19 -5.27 -4.64 13.01
N LYS A 20 -4.87 -5.56 12.15
CA LYS A 20 -3.82 -6.57 12.37
C LYS A 20 -2.44 -6.10 11.90
N TRP A 21 -2.38 -4.96 11.25
CA TRP A 21 -1.12 -4.39 10.80
C TRP A 21 -0.41 -3.68 11.96
N SER A 22 0.91 -3.59 11.87
CA SER A 22 1.72 -2.85 12.82
C SER A 22 1.61 -1.34 12.60
N ILE A 23 1.81 -0.59 13.69
CA ILE A 23 1.84 0.88 13.66
C ILE A 23 3.29 1.32 13.77
N GLN A 24 3.68 2.33 13.00
CA GLN A 24 5.02 2.91 13.05
C GLN A 24 5.37 3.35 14.49
N PRO A 25 6.52 2.92 15.04
CA PRO A 25 6.95 3.34 16.37
C PRO A 25 6.96 4.86 16.55
N ASN A 26 6.60 5.31 17.74
CA ASN A 26 6.53 6.72 18.14
C ASN A 26 5.51 7.55 17.35
N THR A 27 4.55 6.90 16.69
CA THR A 27 3.43 7.58 16.02
C THR A 27 2.10 7.09 16.59
N THR A 28 1.05 7.86 16.34
CA THR A 28 -0.31 7.51 16.79
C THR A 28 -1.20 7.32 15.56
N VAL A 29 -1.64 6.07 15.35
CA VAL A 29 -2.60 5.70 14.32
C VAL A 29 -3.73 4.95 14.98
N GLN A 30 -4.95 5.31 14.63
CA GLN A 30 -6.13 4.52 14.98
C GLN A 30 -6.65 3.83 13.73
N VAL A 31 -6.92 2.53 13.85
CA VAL A 31 -7.56 1.74 12.79
C VAL A 31 -8.91 1.31 13.32
N SER A 32 -9.96 1.77 12.71
CA SER A 32 -11.33 1.44 13.10
C SER A 32 -12.10 0.81 11.95
N GLN A 33 -13.11 0.02 12.31
CA GLN A 33 -14.08 -0.42 11.32
C GLN A 33 -14.86 0.79 10.85
N GLN A 34 -15.06 0.90 9.53
CA GLN A 34 -15.86 1.98 9.00
C GLN A 34 -17.33 1.82 9.43
N GLU A 35 -17.86 2.86 10.05
CA GLU A 35 -19.30 3.01 10.29
C GLU A 35 -19.90 3.85 9.15
N GLY A 36 -21.00 3.38 8.57
CA GLY A 36 -21.71 4.08 7.49
C GLY A 36 -21.64 3.39 6.14
N ASP A 37 -21.86 4.15 5.06
CA ASP A 37 -22.12 3.63 3.71
C ASP A 37 -20.89 3.50 2.81
N ILE A 38 -19.67 3.58 3.38
CA ILE A 38 -18.45 3.38 2.59
C ILE A 38 -18.21 1.89 2.42
N MET A 39 -18.39 1.42 1.20
CA MET A 39 -18.23 0.04 0.82
C MET A 39 -16.88 -0.21 0.13
N SER A 40 -16.43 -1.45 0.18
CA SER A 40 -15.23 -1.87 -0.54
C SER A 40 -15.39 -1.69 -2.06
N PRO A 41 -14.31 -1.30 -2.76
CA PRO A 41 -14.42 -0.89 -4.16
C PRO A 41 -14.73 -2.03 -5.13
N LEU A 42 -14.45 -3.28 -4.74
CA LEU A 42 -14.64 -4.43 -5.63
C LEU A 42 -15.83 -5.31 -5.25
N PHE A 43 -16.12 -5.44 -3.96
CA PHE A 43 -17.13 -6.41 -3.49
C PHE A 43 -18.38 -5.74 -2.91
N GLY A 44 -18.34 -4.44 -2.64
CA GLY A 44 -19.44 -3.73 -2.03
C GLY A 44 -19.77 -4.22 -0.61
N ASP A 45 -18.78 -4.76 0.09
CA ASP A 45 -18.91 -5.21 1.49
C ASP A 45 -18.36 -4.17 2.48
N ARG A 46 -18.56 -4.41 3.78
CA ARG A 46 -18.17 -3.48 4.86
C ARG A 46 -16.81 -3.81 5.48
N THR A 47 -15.85 -4.29 4.70
CA THR A 47 -14.51 -4.63 5.19
C THR A 47 -13.51 -3.47 5.14
N VAL A 48 -13.95 -2.30 4.72
CA VAL A 48 -13.13 -1.07 4.69
C VAL A 48 -12.69 -0.66 6.09
N ARG A 49 -11.47 -0.18 6.21
CA ARG A 49 -10.94 0.38 7.45
C ARG A 49 -10.74 1.88 7.33
N LEU A 50 -11.23 2.61 8.35
CA LEU A 50 -10.93 4.02 8.57
C LEU A 50 -9.61 4.12 9.31
N ILE A 51 -8.67 4.86 8.74
CA ILE A 51 -7.38 5.16 9.34
C ILE A 51 -7.39 6.62 9.81
N THR A 52 -7.03 6.83 11.07
CA THR A 52 -6.83 8.16 11.62
C THR A 52 -5.37 8.33 12.01
N ALA A 53 -4.66 9.17 11.28
CA ALA A 53 -3.27 9.52 11.51
C ALA A 53 -3.20 10.83 12.31
N ASN A 54 -2.84 10.73 13.60
CA ASN A 54 -2.86 11.88 14.51
C ASN A 54 -1.54 12.65 14.56
N GLN A 55 -0.51 12.15 13.90
CA GLN A 55 0.82 12.76 13.82
C GLN A 55 1.36 12.65 12.40
N THR A 56 2.29 13.51 12.09
CA THR A 56 3.11 13.36 10.88
C THR A 56 3.89 12.05 10.93
N GLU A 57 4.15 11.46 9.78
CA GLU A 57 4.85 10.16 9.65
C GLU A 57 4.09 8.94 10.21
N SER A 58 2.83 9.13 10.68
CA SER A 58 1.99 8.03 11.15
C SER A 58 1.74 7.01 10.03
N ALA A 59 2.12 5.77 10.27
CA ALA A 59 2.01 4.74 9.25
C ALA A 59 1.43 3.44 9.80
N VAL A 60 0.70 2.74 8.94
CA VAL A 60 0.40 1.32 9.12
C VAL A 60 1.31 0.52 8.20
N TYR A 61 1.85 -0.60 8.68
CA TYR A 61 2.72 -1.44 7.87
C TYR A 61 2.58 -2.92 8.21
N GLN A 62 2.94 -3.76 7.26
CA GLN A 62 3.05 -5.20 7.47
C GLN A 62 4.39 -5.69 6.94
N ALA A 63 5.11 -6.43 7.79
CA ALA A 63 6.30 -7.15 7.39
C ALA A 63 5.92 -8.47 6.71
N PHE A 64 6.67 -8.86 5.70
CA PHE A 64 6.49 -10.12 4.98
C PHE A 64 7.84 -10.62 4.43
N THR A 65 7.87 -11.88 4.01
CA THR A 65 9.04 -12.45 3.34
C THR A 65 8.83 -12.38 1.83
N GLY A 66 9.63 -11.57 1.18
CA GLY A 66 9.68 -11.48 -0.29
C GLY A 66 10.68 -12.47 -0.91
N VAL A 67 10.97 -12.28 -2.18
CA VAL A 67 11.93 -13.09 -2.94
C VAL A 67 13.11 -12.22 -3.38
N ALA A 68 14.33 -12.64 -3.06
CA ALA A 68 15.53 -11.91 -3.43
C ALA A 68 15.70 -11.82 -4.97
N ASN A 69 16.21 -10.68 -5.43
CA ASN A 69 16.49 -10.40 -6.85
C ASN A 69 15.27 -10.59 -7.77
N ARG A 70 14.06 -10.30 -7.28
CA ARG A 70 12.83 -10.42 -8.05
C ARG A 70 12.04 -9.11 -8.04
N GLN A 71 11.23 -8.94 -9.07
CA GLN A 71 10.28 -7.85 -9.14
C GLN A 71 9.06 -8.14 -8.26
N HIS A 72 8.72 -7.15 -7.44
CA HIS A 72 7.52 -7.14 -6.61
C HIS A 72 6.64 -5.98 -7.01
N VAL A 73 5.34 -6.17 -6.92
CA VAL A 73 4.34 -5.12 -7.10
C VAL A 73 3.57 -4.95 -5.80
N PHE A 74 3.59 -3.74 -5.24
CA PHE A 74 2.72 -3.34 -4.14
C PHE A 74 1.50 -2.63 -4.70
N SER A 75 0.33 -3.00 -4.25
CA SER A 75 -0.89 -2.27 -4.57
C SER A 75 -1.83 -2.20 -3.37
N VAL A 76 -2.63 -1.13 -3.33
CA VAL A 76 -3.65 -0.93 -2.30
C VAL A 76 -4.76 -0.04 -2.85
N TYR A 77 -5.96 -0.20 -2.32
CA TYR A 77 -7.08 0.69 -2.59
C TYR A 77 -7.16 1.75 -1.49
N ILE A 78 -7.15 3.01 -1.90
CA ILE A 78 -7.20 4.17 -1.02
C ILE A 78 -8.39 5.03 -1.41
N LYS A 79 -9.14 5.49 -0.42
CA LYS A 79 -10.13 6.56 -0.59
C LYS A 79 -9.75 7.72 0.32
N PRO A 80 -9.53 8.93 -0.21
CA PRO A 80 -9.25 10.10 0.58
C PRO A 80 -10.36 10.40 1.59
N GLY A 81 -9.95 10.90 2.75
CA GLY A 81 -10.80 11.56 3.73
C GLY A 81 -10.37 13.02 3.85
N SER A 82 -9.90 13.42 5.02
CA SER A 82 -9.21 14.71 5.21
C SER A 82 -7.74 14.65 4.77
N VAL A 83 -7.18 13.46 4.58
CA VAL A 83 -5.86 13.22 3.99
C VAL A 83 -6.06 12.81 2.54
N ASP A 84 -5.31 13.43 1.64
CA ASP A 84 -5.32 13.19 0.20
C ASP A 84 -3.92 13.04 -0.42
N ASN A 85 -2.88 13.20 0.39
CA ASN A 85 -1.49 12.99 0.00
C ASN A 85 -0.87 11.85 0.79
N PHE A 86 -0.34 10.85 0.10
CA PHE A 86 0.14 9.61 0.68
C PHE A 86 1.55 9.27 0.21
N ARG A 87 2.21 8.42 0.99
CA ARG A 87 3.44 7.74 0.61
C ARG A 87 3.26 6.24 0.81
N LEU A 88 3.55 5.47 -0.22
CA LEU A 88 3.72 4.01 -0.14
C LEU A 88 5.21 3.70 -0.13
N ARG A 89 5.63 2.83 0.76
CA ARG A 89 7.05 2.46 0.93
C ARG A 89 7.21 0.96 1.07
N ASP A 90 8.32 0.49 0.55
CA ASP A 90 8.99 -0.70 1.03
C ASP A 90 10.12 -0.27 1.97
N LEU A 91 10.17 -0.89 3.14
CA LEU A 91 11.30 -0.79 4.04
C LEU A 91 11.96 -2.17 4.06
N ASP A 92 13.12 -2.28 3.45
CA ASP A 92 13.96 -3.43 3.66
C ASP A 92 14.58 -3.35 5.07
N GLY A 93 14.67 -4.46 5.75
CA GLY A 93 15.01 -4.58 7.17
C GLY A 93 16.28 -3.88 7.68
N GLY A 94 16.56 -2.66 7.25
CA GLY A 94 17.63 -1.79 7.72
C GLY A 94 18.54 -1.22 6.66
N SER A 95 18.38 -1.54 5.40
CA SER A 95 19.15 -0.92 4.30
C SER A 95 18.38 0.26 3.74
N ASN A 96 19.03 1.40 3.70
CA ASN A 96 18.48 2.62 3.11
C ASN A 96 19.05 2.82 1.69
N PRO A 97 18.29 3.30 0.74
CA PRO A 97 16.92 3.81 0.83
C PRO A 97 15.90 2.76 0.40
N GLY A 98 14.85 2.55 1.20
CA GLY A 98 13.67 1.79 0.77
C GLY A 98 13.02 2.41 -0.47
N HIS A 99 12.36 1.60 -1.26
CA HIS A 99 11.61 2.07 -2.42
C HIS A 99 10.36 2.79 -1.96
N ASN A 100 10.07 3.93 -2.57
CA ASN A 100 8.84 4.66 -2.22
C ASN A 100 8.29 5.50 -3.38
N ILE A 101 6.98 5.70 -3.35
CA ILE A 101 6.27 6.64 -4.21
C ILE A 101 5.45 7.59 -3.35
N SER A 102 5.28 8.81 -3.83
CA SER A 102 4.35 9.79 -3.30
C SER A 102 3.14 9.91 -4.22
N ILE A 103 1.97 10.10 -3.60
CA ILE A 103 0.68 10.10 -4.28
C ILE A 103 -0.07 11.33 -3.82
N ASN A 104 -0.59 12.09 -4.77
CA ASN A 104 -1.55 13.15 -4.54
C ASN A 104 -2.88 12.74 -5.16
N LEU A 105 -3.92 12.56 -4.36
CA LEU A 105 -5.28 12.22 -4.78
C LEU A 105 -6.25 13.41 -4.72
N ALA A 106 -5.72 14.63 -4.50
CA ALA A 106 -6.49 15.87 -4.59
C ALA A 106 -6.89 16.17 -6.06
N ASN A 107 -7.19 17.41 -6.37
CA ASN A 107 -7.76 17.85 -7.66
C ASN A 107 -6.99 17.43 -8.93
N ASN A 108 -5.72 17.10 -8.82
CA ASN A 108 -4.91 16.54 -9.89
C ASN A 108 -4.24 15.27 -9.39
N VAL A 109 -4.82 14.13 -9.69
CA VAL A 109 -4.27 12.83 -9.28
C VAL A 109 -2.88 12.64 -9.90
N GLN A 110 -1.87 12.57 -9.07
CA GLN A 110 -0.48 12.42 -9.46
C GLN A 110 0.21 11.35 -8.62
N VAL A 111 1.00 10.54 -9.28
CA VAL A 111 1.90 9.58 -8.63
C VAL A 111 3.31 9.88 -9.13
N PHE A 112 4.25 9.93 -8.21
CA PHE A 112 5.66 10.16 -8.55
C PHE A 112 6.58 9.38 -7.60
N SER A 113 7.71 8.92 -8.13
CA SER A 113 8.76 8.33 -7.30
C SER A 113 9.57 9.43 -6.63
N ASP A 114 10.08 9.17 -5.43
CA ASP A 114 11.01 10.10 -4.79
C ASP A 114 12.32 10.16 -5.59
N ALA A 115 12.90 11.35 -5.72
CA ALA A 115 14.05 11.64 -6.58
C ALA A 115 15.32 10.80 -6.30
N ASN A 116 15.40 10.16 -5.13
CA ASN A 116 16.54 9.31 -4.74
C ASN A 116 16.27 7.81 -4.96
N ASN A 117 15.17 7.44 -5.60
CA ASN A 117 14.64 6.08 -5.66
C ASN A 117 14.97 5.43 -7.01
N VAL A 118 16.22 5.07 -7.19
CA VAL A 118 16.76 4.54 -8.46
C VAL A 118 16.22 3.17 -8.88
N ASN A 119 15.51 2.47 -7.98
CA ASN A 119 15.06 1.10 -8.22
C ASN A 119 13.53 0.94 -8.27
N VAL A 120 12.78 2.03 -8.18
CA VAL A 120 11.34 1.99 -8.45
C VAL A 120 11.14 1.89 -9.96
N GLY A 121 10.48 0.82 -10.37
CA GLY A 121 10.06 0.63 -11.75
C GLY A 121 8.77 1.39 -12.06
N ASP A 122 7.81 0.73 -12.66
CA ASP A 122 6.52 1.34 -12.96
C ASP A 122 5.71 1.61 -11.69
N TYR A 123 4.95 2.67 -11.74
CA TYR A 123 3.96 3.04 -10.72
C TYR A 123 2.76 3.68 -11.41
N GLY A 124 1.63 3.67 -10.74
CA GLY A 124 0.43 4.26 -11.30
C GLY A 124 -0.75 4.27 -10.36
N VAL A 125 -1.81 4.89 -10.85
CA VAL A 125 -3.08 5.01 -10.16
C VAL A 125 -4.21 4.75 -11.15
N THR A 126 -5.21 4.00 -10.68
CA THR A 126 -6.48 3.79 -11.40
C THR A 126 -7.60 4.34 -10.53
N GLU A 127 -8.34 5.28 -11.06
CA GLU A 127 -9.55 5.79 -10.44
C GLU A 127 -10.69 4.76 -10.57
N LEU A 128 -11.42 4.57 -9.49
CA LEU A 128 -12.59 3.70 -9.42
C LEU A 128 -13.83 4.51 -8.98
N PRO A 129 -15.04 3.97 -9.14
CA PRO A 129 -16.25 4.62 -8.66
C PRO A 129 -16.20 4.97 -7.17
N ASN A 130 -17.00 5.97 -6.78
CA ASN A 130 -17.18 6.41 -5.40
C ASN A 130 -15.92 6.97 -4.73
N GLY A 131 -14.98 7.52 -5.51
CA GLY A 131 -13.78 8.18 -5.01
C GLY A 131 -12.72 7.22 -4.47
N TRP A 132 -12.72 5.98 -4.92
CA TRP A 132 -11.66 5.02 -4.67
C TRP A 132 -10.57 5.12 -5.73
N TYR A 133 -9.34 4.81 -5.32
CA TYR A 133 -8.16 4.74 -6.18
C TYR A 133 -7.40 3.45 -5.88
N ARG A 134 -7.06 2.68 -6.92
CA ARG A 134 -6.05 1.62 -6.80
C ARG A 134 -4.71 2.21 -7.16
N VAL A 135 -3.79 2.22 -6.20
CA VAL A 135 -2.43 2.72 -6.37
C VAL A 135 -1.45 1.57 -6.33
N PHE A 136 -0.43 1.62 -7.16
CA PHE A 136 0.61 0.59 -7.18
C PHE A 136 1.99 1.16 -7.47
N PHE A 137 3.02 0.45 -7.06
CA PHE A 137 4.37 0.61 -7.57
C PHE A 137 5.10 -0.73 -7.64
N ARG A 138 6.05 -0.81 -8.55
CA ARG A 138 6.92 -1.94 -8.76
C ARG A 138 8.35 -1.59 -8.34
N PHE A 139 9.02 -2.52 -7.71
CA PHE A 139 10.43 -2.43 -7.39
C PHE A 139 11.11 -3.77 -7.54
N THR A 140 12.43 -3.77 -7.60
CA THR A 140 13.23 -5.00 -7.66
C THR A 140 14.03 -5.12 -6.37
N THR A 141 13.87 -6.23 -5.66
CA THR A 141 14.66 -6.52 -4.47
C THR A 141 16.11 -6.81 -4.84
N GLY A 142 17.04 -6.48 -3.94
CA GLY A 142 18.41 -7.01 -3.98
C GLY A 142 18.51 -8.39 -3.32
N ASN A 143 19.66 -8.67 -2.70
CA ASN A 143 19.91 -9.94 -1.96
C ASN A 143 19.22 -9.99 -0.60
N TYR A 144 18.01 -9.46 -0.45
CA TYR A 144 17.27 -9.43 0.78
C TYR A 144 15.83 -9.90 0.55
N THR A 145 15.24 -10.47 1.58
CA THR A 145 13.89 -11.03 1.55
C THR A 145 12.98 -10.45 2.65
N ASN A 146 13.55 -9.78 3.65
CA ASN A 146 12.77 -9.16 4.72
C ASN A 146 12.27 -7.80 4.23
N LEU A 147 10.99 -7.73 3.98
CA LEU A 147 10.32 -6.57 3.40
C LEU A 147 9.19 -6.09 4.32
N SER A 148 8.82 -4.84 4.20
CA SER A 148 7.59 -4.33 4.80
C SER A 148 6.87 -3.37 3.87
N PHE A 149 5.58 -3.54 3.72
CA PHE A 149 4.73 -2.61 3.00
C PHE A 149 4.14 -1.58 3.96
N ASN A 150 4.49 -0.32 3.76
CA ASN A 150 4.16 0.79 4.64
C ASN A 150 3.30 1.81 3.89
N ILE A 151 2.20 2.22 4.53
CA ILE A 151 1.23 3.19 3.99
C ILE A 151 1.10 4.32 5.01
N ARG A 152 1.30 5.55 4.56
CA ARG A 152 1.21 6.73 5.42
C ARG A 152 0.76 7.99 4.67
N PRO A 153 0.22 9.00 5.38
CA PRO A 153 0.15 10.36 4.86
C PRO A 153 1.56 10.90 4.56
N THR A 154 1.66 11.88 3.68
CA THR A 154 2.91 12.65 3.57
C THR A 154 3.19 13.42 4.86
N ALA A 155 4.45 13.80 5.08
CA ALA A 155 4.93 14.41 6.32
C ALA A 155 4.17 15.68 6.76
N SER A 156 3.42 16.31 5.87
CA SER A 156 2.66 17.53 6.16
C SER A 156 1.19 17.31 6.50
N GLN A 157 0.69 16.07 6.42
CA GLN A 157 -0.75 15.82 6.62
C GLN A 157 -1.02 14.89 7.81
N THR A 158 -2.07 15.24 8.53
CA THR A 158 -2.72 14.42 9.56
C THR A 158 -4.21 14.37 9.31
N GLY A 159 -4.89 13.34 9.79
CA GLY A 159 -6.33 13.20 9.62
C GLY A 159 -6.75 11.81 9.20
N THR A 160 -7.81 11.72 8.42
CA THR A 160 -8.49 10.46 8.10
C THR A 160 -8.39 10.08 6.63
N PHE A 161 -8.37 8.79 6.36
CA PHE A 161 -8.48 8.17 5.04
C PHE A 161 -8.95 6.73 5.17
N TYR A 162 -9.30 6.11 4.06
CA TYR A 162 -9.80 4.73 4.06
C TYR A 162 -8.87 3.84 3.27
N LEU A 163 -8.66 2.63 3.79
CA LEU A 163 -7.87 1.59 3.16
C LEU A 163 -8.68 0.32 2.95
N TRP A 164 -8.36 -0.36 1.86
CA TRP A 164 -8.89 -1.67 1.53
C TRP A 164 -7.94 -2.41 0.59
N GLY A 165 -7.90 -3.74 0.67
CA GLY A 165 -7.35 -4.61 -0.35
C GLY A 165 -5.87 -4.40 -0.67
N ALA A 166 -4.99 -4.42 0.35
CA ALA A 166 -3.55 -4.38 0.13
C ALA A 166 -3.04 -5.71 -0.45
N GLN A 167 -2.13 -5.62 -1.41
CA GLN A 167 -1.55 -6.78 -2.08
C GLN A 167 -0.09 -6.57 -2.42
N VAL A 168 0.71 -7.61 -2.20
CA VAL A 168 2.07 -7.74 -2.71
C VAL A 168 2.15 -9.03 -3.52
N GLU A 169 2.70 -8.94 -4.69
CA GLU A 169 2.84 -10.06 -5.61
C GLU A 169 4.15 -10.00 -6.40
N LEU A 170 4.63 -11.13 -6.87
CA LEU A 170 5.70 -11.15 -7.87
C LEU A 170 5.14 -10.79 -9.24
N GLY A 171 5.82 -9.90 -9.94
CA GLY A 171 5.40 -9.50 -11.28
C GLY A 171 5.80 -8.11 -11.66
N SER A 172 5.26 -7.62 -12.78
CA SER A 172 5.57 -6.31 -13.35
C SER A 172 4.41 -5.31 -13.27
N ILE A 173 3.19 -5.81 -13.10
CA ILE A 173 1.97 -5.02 -12.98
C ILE A 173 1.06 -5.64 -11.92
N PRO A 174 0.19 -4.88 -11.25
CA PRO A 174 -0.73 -5.44 -10.29
C PRO A 174 -1.74 -6.36 -10.98
N GLY A 175 -1.83 -7.59 -10.50
CA GLY A 175 -2.79 -8.56 -10.94
C GLY A 175 -4.19 -8.34 -10.34
N ARG A 176 -5.04 -9.35 -10.51
CA ARG A 176 -6.34 -9.38 -9.85
C ARG A 176 -6.14 -9.43 -8.33
N TYR A 177 -6.97 -8.69 -7.60
CA TYR A 177 -6.92 -8.68 -6.13
C TYR A 177 -7.24 -10.07 -5.55
N ILE A 178 -6.41 -10.51 -4.61
CA ILE A 178 -6.51 -11.78 -3.89
C ILE A 178 -6.64 -11.47 -2.40
N ARG A 179 -7.80 -11.83 -1.84
CA ARG A 179 -8.09 -11.68 -0.42
C ARG A 179 -7.27 -12.68 0.41
N THR A 180 -6.69 -12.18 1.50
CA THR A 180 -5.99 -13.00 2.52
C THR A 180 -6.54 -12.72 3.92
N LYS A 181 -6.37 -13.70 4.83
CA LYS A 181 -6.80 -13.63 6.23
C LYS A 181 -5.62 -13.73 7.16
#